data_52d18dac5e26f297954d70601c3329b8
#
_entry.id   52d18dac5e26f297954d70601c3329b8
#
_cell.length_a   1.000
_cell.length_b   1.000
_cell.length_c   1.000
_cell.angle_alpha   90.00
_cell.angle_beta   90.00
_cell.angle_gamma   90.00
#
_symmetry.space_group_name_H-M   'P 1'
#
loop_
_entity.id
_entity.type
_entity.pdbx_description
1 polymer ?
#
loop_
_entity_poly.entity_id
_entity_poly.type
_entity_poly.pdbx_seq_one_letter_code
_entity_poly.pdbx_strand_id
1 'polypeptide(L)'
;MSKERKFSSVWDAIESTPQQAASMRARSELMMALQDWVKAADKTQAAAARLFGITQPRMSDLMRGKLHMFSLETLMDMATTAGMKPHITITRRKARQKHVASELEAA
;
A
#
# COMPACT_ATOMS: atom_id res chain seq x y z
N MET A 1 25.21 3.79 13.04
CA MET A 1 25.77 3.87 11.67
C MET A 1 25.41 2.68 10.82
N SER A 2 25.89 1.50 11.22
CA SER A 2 25.59 0.32 10.44
C SER A 2 24.09 0.01 10.40
N LYS A 3 23.38 0.35 11.46
CA LYS A 3 21.94 0.17 11.52
C LYS A 3 21.24 1.02 10.49
N GLU A 4 21.61 2.27 10.39
CA GLU A 4 21.00 3.17 9.42
C GLU A 4 21.32 2.74 8.01
N ARG A 5 22.56 2.33 7.78
CA ARG A 5 22.97 1.87 6.48
C ARG A 5 22.20 0.63 6.05
N LYS A 6 22.00 -0.28 7.00
CA LYS A 6 21.25 -1.50 6.75
C LYS A 6 19.82 -1.17 6.39
N PHE A 7 19.24 -0.23 7.13
CA PHE A 7 17.86 0.18 6.90
C PHE A 7 17.72 0.81 5.52
N SER A 8 18.65 1.67 5.16
CA SER A 8 18.65 2.26 3.83
C SER A 8 18.75 1.22 2.75
N SER A 9 19.60 0.22 2.95
CA SER A 9 19.75 -0.86 1.99
C SER A 9 18.45 -1.62 1.78
N VAL A 10 17.73 -1.86 2.86
CA VAL A 10 16.45 -2.55 2.76
C VAL A 10 15.47 -1.74 1.93
N TRP A 11 15.39 -0.45 2.19
CA TRP A 11 14.51 0.41 1.41
C TRP A 11 14.92 0.47 -0.05
N ASP A 12 16.21 0.57 -0.29
CA ASP A 12 16.72 0.59 -1.66
C ASP A 12 16.37 -0.71 -2.38
N ALA A 13 16.50 -1.83 -1.69
CA ALA A 13 16.17 -3.11 -2.29
C ALA A 13 14.69 -3.19 -2.65
N ILE A 14 13.83 -2.69 -1.77
CA ILE A 14 12.39 -2.69 -2.03
C ILE A 14 12.06 -1.81 -3.23
N GLU A 15 12.68 -0.64 -3.29
CA GLU A 15 12.40 0.29 -4.38
C GLU A 15 13.08 -0.09 -5.67
N SER A 16 14.06 -0.99 -5.63
CA SER A 16 14.80 -1.35 -6.81
C SER A 16 14.03 -2.25 -7.76
N THR A 17 12.96 -2.91 -7.28
CA THR A 17 12.16 -3.76 -8.15
C THR A 17 10.83 -3.08 -8.48
N PRO A 18 10.44 -3.10 -9.76
CA PRO A 18 9.15 -2.51 -10.15
C PRO A 18 7.96 -3.14 -9.42
N GLN A 19 8.03 -4.44 -9.16
CA GLN A 19 6.95 -5.14 -8.49
C GLN A 19 6.75 -4.62 -7.08
N GLN A 20 7.84 -4.46 -6.34
CA GLN A 20 7.76 -3.97 -4.97
C GLN A 20 7.34 -2.51 -4.92
N ALA A 21 7.83 -1.71 -5.85
CA ALA A 21 7.44 -0.31 -5.92
C ALA A 21 5.95 -0.17 -6.22
N ALA A 22 5.42 -0.99 -7.12
CA ALA A 22 4.00 -0.98 -7.45
C ALA A 22 3.16 -1.38 -6.25
N SER A 23 3.59 -2.41 -5.53
CA SER A 23 2.89 -2.88 -4.34
C SER A 23 2.87 -1.79 -3.27
N MET A 24 4.00 -1.15 -3.04
CA MET A 24 4.07 -0.07 -2.05
C MET A 24 3.18 1.11 -2.42
N ARG A 25 3.15 1.44 -3.71
CA ARG A 25 2.32 2.53 -4.18
C ARG A 25 0.84 2.24 -3.94
N ALA A 26 0.40 1.05 -4.31
CA ALA A 26 -0.99 0.67 -4.14
C ALA A 26 -1.38 0.64 -2.66
N ARG A 27 -0.51 0.09 -1.81
CA ARG A 27 -0.78 0.06 -0.38
C ARG A 27 -0.81 1.46 0.21
N SER A 28 0.08 2.32 -0.26
CA SER A 28 0.14 3.70 0.23
C SER A 28 -1.15 4.44 -0.10
N GLU A 29 -1.66 4.29 -1.30
CA GLU A 29 -2.90 4.94 -1.70
C GLU A 29 -4.08 4.46 -0.86
N LEU A 30 -4.17 3.15 -0.64
CA LEU A 30 -5.24 2.60 0.18
C LEU A 30 -5.13 3.07 1.63
N MET A 31 -3.91 3.07 2.17
CA MET A 31 -3.71 3.51 3.55
C MET A 31 -4.10 4.96 3.72
N MET A 32 -3.72 5.81 2.79
CA MET A 32 -4.09 7.22 2.84
C MET A 32 -5.60 7.41 2.77
N ALA A 33 -6.27 6.67 1.89
CA ALA A 33 -7.71 6.74 1.78
C ALA A 33 -8.39 6.32 3.10
N LEU A 34 -7.85 5.28 3.73
CA LEU A 34 -8.39 4.82 5.01
C LEU A 34 -8.16 5.84 6.12
N GLN A 35 -6.96 6.43 6.16
CA GLN A 35 -6.65 7.47 7.14
C GLN A 35 -7.61 8.65 6.98
N ASP A 36 -7.82 9.08 5.74
CA ASP A 36 -8.72 10.21 5.46
C ASP A 36 -10.14 9.87 5.86
N TRP A 37 -10.57 8.64 5.59
CA TRP A 37 -11.90 8.21 5.94
C TRP A 37 -12.13 8.25 7.45
N VAL A 38 -11.16 7.75 8.21
CA VAL A 38 -11.26 7.74 9.67
C VAL A 38 -11.34 9.17 10.21
N LYS A 39 -10.51 10.05 9.67
CA LYS A 39 -10.51 11.45 10.10
C LYS A 39 -11.83 12.14 9.74
N ALA A 40 -12.33 11.91 8.55
CA ALA A 40 -13.59 12.51 8.12
C ALA A 40 -14.78 12.00 8.93
N ALA A 41 -14.73 10.75 9.33
CA ALA A 41 -15.78 10.15 10.14
C ALA A 41 -15.70 10.58 11.60
N ASP A 42 -14.63 11.28 11.97
CA ASP A 42 -14.44 11.78 13.33
C ASP A 42 -14.52 10.67 14.37
N LYS A 43 -13.94 9.53 14.04
CA LYS A 43 -13.95 8.38 14.93
C LYS A 43 -12.65 8.33 15.73
N THR A 44 -12.78 7.88 16.98
CA THR A 44 -11.58 7.59 17.76
C THR A 44 -10.91 6.35 17.20
N GLN A 45 -9.63 6.17 17.52
CA GLN A 45 -8.94 4.98 17.06
C GLN A 45 -9.57 3.72 17.63
N ALA A 46 -10.09 3.77 18.85
CA ALA A 46 -10.77 2.62 19.44
C ALA A 46 -12.02 2.26 18.66
N ALA A 47 -12.83 3.27 18.31
CA ALA A 47 -14.04 3.03 17.56
C ALA A 47 -13.74 2.51 16.17
N ALA A 48 -12.73 3.09 15.51
CA ALA A 48 -12.34 2.64 14.19
C ALA A 48 -11.80 1.20 14.23
N ALA A 49 -11.04 0.86 15.25
CA ALA A 49 -10.51 -0.49 15.41
C ALA A 49 -11.67 -1.50 15.50
N ARG A 50 -12.69 -1.17 16.27
CA ARG A 50 -13.86 -2.04 16.40
C ARG A 50 -14.57 -2.21 15.07
N LEU A 51 -14.71 -1.12 14.33
CA LEU A 51 -15.37 -1.17 13.03
C LEU A 51 -14.65 -2.12 12.08
N PHE A 52 -13.33 -2.03 12.04
CA PHE A 52 -12.54 -2.84 11.13
C PHE A 52 -12.20 -4.22 11.69
N GLY A 53 -12.56 -4.49 12.94
CA GLY A 53 -12.27 -5.77 13.55
C GLY A 53 -10.80 -6.01 13.81
N ILE A 54 -10.06 -4.97 14.09
CA ILE A 54 -8.63 -5.06 14.41
C ILE A 54 -8.38 -4.48 15.79
N THR A 55 -7.18 -4.72 16.30
CA THR A 55 -6.80 -4.20 17.61
C THR A 55 -6.52 -2.69 17.52
N GLN A 56 -6.61 -2.03 18.67
CA GLN A 56 -6.31 -0.61 18.72
C GLN A 56 -4.84 -0.31 18.38
N PRO A 57 -3.87 -1.09 18.85
CA PRO A 57 -2.49 -0.85 18.42
C PRO A 57 -2.32 -0.98 16.91
N ARG A 58 -3.04 -1.90 16.29
CA ARG A 58 -2.98 -2.05 14.84
C ARG A 58 -3.60 -0.86 14.13
N MET A 59 -4.70 -0.34 14.67
CA MET A 59 -5.31 0.87 14.14
C MET A 59 -4.35 2.06 14.27
N SER A 60 -3.64 2.14 15.38
CA SER A 60 -2.63 3.16 15.57
C SER A 60 -1.52 3.06 14.52
N ASP A 61 -1.10 1.84 14.19
CA ASP A 61 -0.11 1.62 13.14
C ASP A 61 -0.60 2.12 11.80
N LEU A 62 -1.87 1.89 11.50
CA LEU A 62 -2.45 2.39 10.26
C LEU A 62 -2.41 3.92 10.20
N MET A 63 -2.84 4.56 11.28
CA MET A 63 -2.89 6.03 11.32
C MET A 63 -1.51 6.67 11.30
N ARG A 64 -0.49 5.93 11.73
CA ARG A 64 0.88 6.41 11.67
C ARG A 64 1.58 6.07 10.36
N GLY A 65 0.87 5.43 9.46
CA GLY A 65 1.41 5.15 8.14
C GLY A 65 2.42 4.02 8.07
N LYS A 66 2.34 3.06 8.98
CA LYS A 66 3.26 1.92 8.98
C LYS A 66 2.88 0.93 7.90
N LEU A 67 3.27 1.26 6.69
CA LEU A 67 2.85 0.56 5.49
C LEU A 67 3.24 -0.91 5.50
N HIS A 68 4.41 -1.21 6.03
CA HIS A 68 4.92 -2.58 6.04
C HIS A 68 4.14 -3.52 6.98
N MET A 69 3.29 -2.97 7.81
CA MET A 69 2.49 -3.76 8.73
C MET A 69 1.19 -4.25 8.12
N PHE A 70 0.88 -3.83 6.90
CA PHE A 70 -0.39 -4.15 6.26
C PHE A 70 -0.16 -4.68 4.86
N SER A 71 -0.80 -5.81 4.55
CA SER A 71 -0.77 -6.33 3.19
C SER A 71 -1.77 -5.57 2.33
N LEU A 72 -1.58 -5.64 1.03
CA LEU A 72 -2.52 -5.02 0.10
C LEU A 72 -3.93 -5.57 0.31
N GLU A 73 -4.03 -6.87 0.47
CA GLU A 73 -5.32 -7.52 0.67
C GLU A 73 -6.02 -7.02 1.93
N THR A 74 -5.27 -6.89 3.02
CA THR A 74 -5.83 -6.39 4.27
C THR A 74 -6.37 -4.98 4.09
N LEU A 75 -5.61 -4.14 3.40
CA LEU A 75 -6.04 -2.75 3.18
C LEU A 75 -7.28 -2.68 2.28
N MET A 76 -7.34 -3.56 1.28
CA MET A 76 -8.52 -3.62 0.43
C MET A 76 -9.75 -4.07 1.21
N ASP A 77 -9.57 -5.05 2.10
CA ASP A 77 -10.67 -5.51 2.95
C ASP A 77 -11.17 -4.39 3.85
N MET A 78 -10.25 -3.65 4.45
CA MET A 78 -10.62 -2.53 5.32
C MET A 78 -11.35 -1.46 4.53
N ALA A 79 -10.87 -1.15 3.33
CA ALA A 79 -11.52 -0.16 2.49
C ALA A 79 -12.95 -0.58 2.14
N THR A 80 -13.14 -1.85 1.86
CA THR A 80 -14.47 -2.39 1.57
C THR A 80 -15.38 -2.24 2.78
N THR A 81 -14.86 -2.52 3.96
CA THR A 81 -15.62 -2.36 5.20
C THR A 81 -16.03 -0.91 5.42
N ALA A 82 -15.20 0.03 5.00
CA ALA A 82 -15.50 1.45 5.11
C ALA A 82 -16.48 1.95 4.04
N GLY A 83 -16.94 1.06 3.17
CA GLY A 83 -17.87 1.44 2.13
C GLY A 83 -17.23 1.90 0.85
N MET A 84 -15.92 1.76 0.74
CA MET A 84 -15.22 2.08 -0.50
C MET A 84 -15.27 0.92 -1.45
N LYS A 85 -14.92 1.17 -2.70
CA LYS A 85 -14.83 0.13 -3.72
C LYS A 85 -13.42 0.13 -4.29
N PRO A 86 -12.47 -0.47 -3.57
CA PRO A 86 -11.09 -0.44 -4.03
C PRO A 86 -10.93 -1.28 -5.29
N HIS A 87 -10.15 -0.77 -6.21
CA HIS A 87 -9.82 -1.49 -7.43
C HIS A 87 -8.45 -1.05 -7.89
N ILE A 88 -7.82 -1.89 -8.69
CA ILE A 88 -6.49 -1.61 -9.21
C ILE A 88 -6.60 -1.28 -10.68
N THR A 89 -6.03 -0.14 -11.05
CA THR A 89 -5.98 0.26 -12.45
C THR A 89 -4.61 -0.03 -13.00
N ILE A 90 -4.56 -0.75 -14.10
CA ILE A 90 -3.32 -1.11 -14.75
C ILE A 90 -3.07 -0.14 -15.89
N THR A 91 -1.93 0.52 -15.82
CA THR A 91 -1.53 1.44 -16.87
C THR A 91 -0.30 0.87 -17.58
N ARG A 92 -0.35 0.82 -18.89
CA ARG A 92 0.75 0.31 -19.69
C ARG A 92 1.60 1.45 -20.19
N ARG A 93 2.92 1.28 -20.08
CA ARG A 93 3.86 2.23 -20.65
C ARG A 93 4.06 1.88 -22.11
N LYS A 94 3.60 2.74 -22.98
CA LYS A 94 3.67 2.46 -24.42
C LYS A 94 5.07 2.15 -24.91
N ALA A 95 6.04 2.97 -24.56
CA ALA A 95 7.42 2.75 -25.03
C ALA A 95 7.97 1.42 -24.52
N ARG A 96 7.77 1.14 -23.24
CA ARG A 96 8.27 -0.10 -22.64
C ARG A 96 7.54 -1.30 -23.19
N GLN A 97 6.25 -1.16 -23.42
CA GLN A 97 5.43 -2.23 -23.96
C GLN A 97 5.90 -2.60 -25.36
N LYS A 98 6.20 -1.61 -26.18
CA LYS A 98 6.73 -1.85 -27.51
C LYS A 98 8.03 -2.62 -27.46
N HIS A 99 8.90 -2.20 -26.56
CA HIS A 99 10.20 -2.85 -26.42
C HIS A 99 10.05 -4.32 -26.02
N VAL A 100 9.22 -4.58 -25.06
CA VAL A 100 8.98 -5.94 -24.60
C VAL A 100 8.36 -6.78 -25.70
N ALA A 101 7.41 -6.22 -26.41
CA ALA A 101 6.78 -6.92 -27.53
C ALA A 101 7.79 -7.29 -28.59
N SER A 102 8.70 -6.37 -28.90
CA SER A 102 9.75 -6.64 -29.87
C SER A 102 10.64 -7.78 -29.42
N GLU A 103 11.01 -7.78 -28.17
CA GLU A 103 11.86 -8.84 -27.63
C GLU A 103 11.15 -10.18 -27.69
N LEU A 104 9.90 -10.21 -27.35
CA LEU A 104 9.15 -11.44 -27.38
C LEU A 104 9.00 -11.97 -28.81
N GLU A 105 8.79 -11.09 -29.76
CA GLU A 105 8.69 -11.49 -31.13
C GLU A 105 10.02 -12.00 -31.69
N ALA A 106 11.10 -11.40 -31.23
CA ALA A 106 12.42 -11.82 -31.67
C ALA A 106 12.78 -13.19 -31.08
N ALA A 107 12.27 -13.48 -29.92
CA ALA A 107 12.54 -14.76 -29.28
C ALA A 107 11.75 -15.88 -29.96
#